data_45d90a7dd8a16e7ec5d034056c215319
#
_entry.id   45d90a7dd8a16e7ec5d034056c215319
#
_cell.length_a   1.000
_cell.length_b   1.000
_cell.length_c   1.000
_cell.angle_alpha   90.00
_cell.angle_beta   90.00
_cell.angle_gamma   90.00
#
_symmetry.space_group_name_H-M   'P 1'
#
loop_
_entity.id
_entity.type
_entity.pdbx_description
1 polymer ?
#
loop_
_entity_poly.entity_id
_entity_poly.type
_entity_poly.pdbx_seq_one_letter_code
_entity_poly.pdbx_strand_id
1 'polypeptide(L)'
;LSKLFHQNEKITHQRFKALTEETLTRFHNPKALENLQKSKLTPSAVLIPIILQPEPKILLTKRPEKLKDHAGQISFPGGKIDSLDKDPIETAIRETYEEVGIKRDDIKVIGNLDVYITGTGYRIMPIVSIIDTINSFKLSINEVEEIFFLPISYLLNDKNHYKESASYSKNGIKFDYDYYVIPYRDYKIWGATAGMLMNLYDILKGKIQ
;
A
#
# COMPACT_ATOMS: atom_id res chain seq x y z
N LEU A 1 6.38 -14.23 12.35
CA LEU A 1 5.89 -13.30 11.30
C LEU A 1 5.16 -14.04 10.20
N SER A 2 5.68 -15.19 9.69
CA SER A 2 5.05 -15.93 8.58
C SER A 2 3.64 -16.48 8.88
N LYS A 3 3.24 -16.62 10.13
CA LYS A 3 1.88 -17.04 10.53
C LYS A 3 0.86 -15.90 10.59
N LEU A 4 1.32 -14.64 10.47
CA LEU A 4 0.49 -13.43 10.59
C LEU A 4 0.04 -12.88 9.24
N PHE A 5 0.57 -13.41 8.14
CA PHE A 5 0.19 -13.00 6.79
C PHE A 5 -0.53 -14.16 6.09
N HIS A 6 -1.50 -13.84 5.25
CA HIS A 6 -2.11 -14.83 4.37
C HIS A 6 -1.01 -15.50 3.54
N GLN A 7 -0.68 -16.76 3.88
CA GLN A 7 0.51 -17.44 3.37
C GLN A 7 0.44 -17.68 1.85
N ASN A 8 1.53 -17.36 1.17
CA ASN A 8 2.14 -17.92 -0.07
C ASN A 8 1.27 -18.72 -1.06
N GLU A 9 -0.04 -18.51 -1.14
CA GLU A 9 -0.78 -18.90 -2.32
C GLU A 9 -0.44 -17.91 -3.43
N LYS A 10 -0.03 -18.40 -4.59
CA LYS A 10 0.08 -17.57 -5.79
C LYS A 10 -1.22 -16.78 -5.92
N ILE A 11 -1.14 -15.47 -5.78
CA ILE A 11 -2.31 -14.61 -5.88
C ILE A 11 -2.71 -14.56 -7.37
N THR A 12 -3.48 -15.55 -7.79
CA THR A 12 -4.05 -15.60 -9.13
C THR A 12 -5.02 -14.43 -9.32
N HIS A 13 -5.29 -14.07 -10.55
CA HIS A 13 -6.29 -13.03 -10.88
C HIS A 13 -7.66 -13.34 -10.26
N GLN A 14 -8.04 -14.61 -10.20
CA GLN A 14 -9.29 -15.07 -9.58
C GLN A 14 -9.28 -14.85 -8.06
N ARG A 15 -8.17 -15.17 -7.37
CA ARG A 15 -8.03 -14.92 -5.91
C ARG A 15 -8.03 -13.43 -5.60
N PHE A 16 -7.36 -12.62 -6.43
CA PHE A 16 -7.39 -11.16 -6.29
C PHE A 16 -8.80 -10.59 -6.42
N LYS A 17 -9.59 -11.10 -7.36
CA LYS A 17 -11.01 -10.73 -7.51
C LYS A 17 -11.81 -11.11 -6.26
N ALA A 18 -11.65 -12.33 -5.76
CA ALA A 18 -12.35 -12.80 -4.55
C ALA A 18 -12.02 -11.94 -3.32
N LEU A 19 -10.73 -11.63 -3.09
CA LEU A 19 -10.29 -10.73 -2.01
C LEU A 19 -10.89 -9.32 -2.15
N THR A 20 -11.07 -8.84 -3.38
CA THR A 20 -11.73 -7.55 -3.64
C THR A 20 -13.20 -7.59 -3.22
N GLU A 21 -13.90 -8.67 -3.52
CA GLU A 21 -15.30 -8.86 -3.14
C GLU A 21 -15.46 -8.96 -1.62
N GLU A 22 -14.58 -9.71 -0.94
CA GLU A 22 -14.53 -9.75 0.53
C GLU A 22 -14.30 -8.36 1.13
N THR A 23 -13.38 -7.56 0.57
CA THR A 23 -13.11 -6.20 1.03
C THR A 23 -14.32 -5.30 0.83
N LEU A 24 -14.99 -5.37 -0.31
CA LEU A 24 -16.19 -4.58 -0.60
C LEU A 24 -17.34 -4.89 0.38
N THR A 25 -17.47 -6.14 0.84
CA THR A 25 -18.51 -6.51 1.81
C THR A 25 -18.28 -5.93 3.21
N ARG A 26 -17.06 -5.48 3.53
CA ARG A 26 -16.72 -4.84 4.81
C ARG A 26 -17.05 -3.34 4.85
N PHE A 27 -17.45 -2.73 3.74
CA PHE A 27 -17.86 -1.32 3.73
C PHE A 27 -19.20 -1.12 4.44
N HIS A 28 -19.21 -0.29 5.47
CA HIS A 28 -20.41 0.01 6.25
C HIS A 28 -21.34 1.05 5.62
N ASN A 29 -20.94 1.71 4.52
CA ASN A 29 -21.77 2.69 3.82
C ASN A 29 -22.37 2.07 2.55
N PRO A 30 -23.70 1.73 2.55
CA PRO A 30 -24.34 1.07 1.42
C PRO A 30 -24.25 1.84 0.09
N LYS A 31 -24.35 3.19 0.13
CA LYS A 31 -24.24 4.02 -1.07
C LYS A 31 -22.82 4.07 -1.63
N ALA A 32 -21.82 4.14 -0.75
CA ALA A 32 -20.42 4.08 -1.16
C ALA A 32 -20.10 2.69 -1.77
N LEU A 33 -20.60 1.62 -1.14
CA LEU A 33 -20.46 0.26 -1.63
C LEU A 33 -21.08 0.08 -3.04
N GLU A 34 -22.31 0.56 -3.23
CA GLU A 34 -23.00 0.48 -4.52
C GLU A 34 -22.23 1.23 -5.62
N ASN A 35 -21.70 2.41 -5.33
CA ASN A 35 -20.87 3.18 -6.25
C ASN A 35 -19.56 2.45 -6.61
N LEU A 36 -18.89 1.82 -5.63
CA LEU A 36 -17.67 1.06 -5.86
C LEU A 36 -17.92 -0.22 -6.66
N GLN A 37 -19.03 -0.92 -6.41
CA GLN A 37 -19.41 -2.12 -7.17
C GLN A 37 -19.75 -1.81 -8.63
N LYS A 38 -20.35 -0.63 -8.91
CA LYS A 38 -20.65 -0.16 -10.26
C LYS A 38 -19.43 0.41 -11.00
N SER A 39 -18.37 0.79 -10.28
CA SER A 39 -17.17 1.36 -10.88
C SER A 39 -16.23 0.26 -11.40
N LYS A 40 -15.62 0.52 -12.56
CA LYS A 40 -14.51 -0.31 -13.04
C LYS A 40 -13.26 0.06 -12.25
N LEU A 41 -12.92 -0.72 -11.22
CA LEU A 41 -11.72 -0.51 -10.42
C LEU A 41 -10.46 -0.88 -11.21
N THR A 42 -9.44 -0.03 -11.12
CA THR A 42 -8.12 -0.29 -11.72
C THR A 42 -7.32 -1.23 -10.82
N PRO A 43 -6.98 -2.44 -11.29
CA PRO A 43 -6.16 -3.37 -10.51
C PRO A 43 -4.73 -2.86 -10.41
N SER A 44 -4.17 -2.92 -9.20
CA SER A 44 -2.81 -2.45 -8.88
C SER A 44 -2.20 -3.31 -7.78
N ALA A 45 -0.87 -3.29 -7.69
CA ALA A 45 -0.16 -3.94 -6.60
C ALA A 45 0.98 -3.04 -6.12
N VAL A 46 1.27 -3.11 -4.83
CA VAL A 46 2.38 -2.41 -4.20
C VAL A 46 3.21 -3.38 -3.37
N LEU A 47 4.50 -3.12 -3.27
CA LEU A 47 5.37 -3.85 -2.36
C LEU A 47 5.46 -3.07 -1.04
N ILE A 48 5.35 -3.77 0.08
CA ILE A 48 5.68 -3.28 1.42
C ILE A 48 7.05 -3.86 1.80
N PRO A 49 8.16 -3.20 1.46
CA PRO A 49 9.48 -3.76 1.69
C PRO A 49 9.90 -3.51 3.15
N ILE A 50 10.07 -4.58 3.92
CA ILE A 50 10.59 -4.53 5.28
C ILE A 50 12.07 -4.88 5.24
N ILE A 51 12.92 -3.90 5.56
CA ILE A 51 14.37 -4.07 5.64
C ILE A 51 14.70 -4.37 7.10
N LEU A 52 15.40 -5.50 7.35
CA LEU A 52 15.60 -5.99 8.71
C LEU A 52 16.78 -5.32 9.43
N GLN A 53 17.81 -4.89 8.72
CA GLN A 53 19.07 -4.42 9.31
C GLN A 53 19.21 -2.89 9.27
N PRO A 54 19.79 -2.24 10.28
CA PRO A 54 20.12 -2.77 11.62
C PRO A 54 18.89 -2.94 12.52
N GLU A 55 17.77 -2.29 12.19
CA GLU A 55 16.47 -2.43 12.81
C GLU A 55 15.37 -2.53 11.73
N PRO A 56 14.27 -3.24 12.02
CA PRO A 56 13.18 -3.38 11.05
C PRO A 56 12.56 -2.05 10.69
N LYS A 57 12.54 -1.72 9.40
CA LYS A 57 11.99 -0.48 8.84
C LYS A 57 11.33 -0.72 7.50
N ILE A 58 10.35 0.05 7.17
CA ILE A 58 9.58 -0.01 5.94
C ILE A 58 10.12 1.05 4.99
N LEU A 59 10.45 0.65 3.76
CA LEU A 59 10.81 1.59 2.70
C LEU A 59 9.55 2.24 2.13
N LEU A 60 9.58 3.56 1.99
CA LEU A 60 8.57 4.38 1.36
C LEU A 60 9.22 5.31 0.33
N THR A 61 8.44 5.67 -0.68
CA THR A 61 8.83 6.60 -1.73
C THR A 61 8.06 7.91 -1.59
N LYS A 62 8.65 9.03 -1.99
CA LYS A 62 7.96 10.29 -2.20
C LYS A 62 7.92 10.59 -3.69
N ARG A 63 6.74 10.86 -4.20
CA ARG A 63 6.54 11.24 -5.60
C ARG A 63 7.00 12.68 -5.86
N PRO A 64 7.56 12.97 -7.05
CA PRO A 64 7.97 14.33 -7.39
C PRO A 64 6.80 15.33 -7.36
N GLU A 65 7.06 16.53 -6.84
CA GLU A 65 6.07 17.62 -6.78
C GLU A 65 5.60 18.10 -8.17
N LYS A 66 6.39 17.86 -9.20
CA LYS A 66 6.09 18.25 -10.60
C LYS A 66 5.06 17.35 -11.30
N LEU A 67 4.67 16.23 -10.70
CA LEU A 67 3.70 15.32 -11.31
C LEU A 67 2.28 15.91 -11.28
N LYS A 68 1.48 15.63 -12.32
CA LYS A 68 0.08 16.06 -12.39
C LYS A 68 -0.80 15.37 -11.36
N ASP A 69 -0.56 14.07 -11.16
CA ASP A 69 -1.35 13.25 -10.26
C ASP A 69 -0.50 12.80 -9.07
N HIS A 70 -1.08 12.93 -7.88
CA HIS A 70 -0.44 12.47 -6.64
C HIS A 70 0.91 13.13 -6.32
N ALA A 71 1.11 14.41 -6.75
CA ALA A 71 2.33 15.16 -6.50
C ALA A 71 2.70 15.19 -5.01
N GLY A 72 3.97 14.94 -4.68
CA GLY A 72 4.50 14.96 -3.31
C GLY A 72 3.95 13.86 -2.37
N GLN A 73 3.07 12.99 -2.85
CA GLN A 73 2.48 11.94 -2.01
C GLN A 73 3.50 10.86 -1.65
N ILE A 74 3.35 10.36 -0.42
CA ILE A 74 4.10 9.22 0.07
C ILE A 74 3.38 7.93 -0.34
N SER A 75 4.13 7.00 -0.92
CA SER A 75 3.61 5.70 -1.36
C SER A 75 4.57 4.56 -1.05
N PHE A 76 4.06 3.35 -1.16
CA PHE A 76 4.89 2.18 -1.40
C PHE A 76 5.29 2.13 -2.87
N PRO A 77 6.44 1.54 -3.23
CA PRO A 77 6.74 1.24 -4.62
C PRO A 77 5.68 0.30 -5.19
N GLY A 78 5.20 0.59 -6.40
CA GLY A 78 4.15 -0.18 -7.03
C GLY A 78 3.35 0.57 -8.09
N GLY A 79 2.50 -0.17 -8.80
CA GLY A 79 1.76 0.38 -9.91
C GLY A 79 0.56 -0.45 -10.37
N LYS A 80 0.08 -0.15 -11.57
CA LYS A 80 -1.00 -0.88 -12.21
C LYS A 80 -0.52 -2.26 -12.66
N ILE A 81 -1.42 -3.25 -12.56
CA ILE A 81 -1.15 -4.58 -13.12
C ILE A 81 -1.10 -4.45 -14.64
N ASP A 82 0.03 -4.84 -15.23
CA ASP A 82 0.19 -4.97 -16.67
C ASP A 82 -0.35 -6.32 -17.15
N SER A 83 -0.74 -6.37 -18.41
CA SER A 83 -1.22 -7.60 -19.06
C SER A 83 -0.16 -8.70 -19.15
N LEU A 84 1.10 -8.37 -19.07
CA LEU A 84 2.24 -9.28 -19.07
C LEU A 84 2.59 -9.80 -17.67
N ASP A 85 2.10 -9.15 -16.61
CA ASP A 85 2.33 -9.60 -15.23
C ASP A 85 1.51 -10.86 -14.96
N LYS A 86 2.15 -11.91 -14.46
CA LYS A 86 1.50 -13.20 -14.17
C LYS A 86 0.50 -13.10 -13.02
N ASP A 87 0.83 -12.24 -12.06
CA ASP A 87 0.06 -12.04 -10.83
C ASP A 87 0.43 -10.69 -10.18
N PRO A 88 -0.29 -10.24 -9.13
CA PRO A 88 0.03 -9.01 -8.42
C PRO A 88 1.43 -8.97 -7.77
N ILE A 89 2.02 -10.13 -7.47
CA ILE A 89 3.38 -10.20 -6.91
C ILE A 89 4.39 -9.78 -7.97
N GLU A 90 4.23 -10.27 -9.20
CA GLU A 90 5.08 -9.87 -10.33
C GLU A 90 5.02 -8.36 -10.55
N THR A 91 3.81 -7.77 -10.55
CA THR A 91 3.63 -6.32 -10.66
C THR A 91 4.40 -5.58 -9.57
N ALA A 92 4.19 -5.95 -8.30
CA ALA A 92 4.82 -5.26 -7.17
C ALA A 92 6.35 -5.32 -7.23
N ILE A 93 6.92 -6.45 -7.64
CA ILE A 93 8.37 -6.64 -7.80
C ILE A 93 8.91 -5.84 -8.99
N ARG A 94 8.25 -5.90 -10.15
CA ARG A 94 8.64 -5.17 -11.36
C ARG A 94 8.68 -3.65 -11.10
N GLU A 95 7.60 -3.12 -10.58
CA GLU A 95 7.47 -1.70 -10.25
C GLU A 95 8.51 -1.27 -9.21
N THR A 96 8.77 -2.10 -8.19
CA THR A 96 9.82 -1.83 -7.21
C THR A 96 11.21 -1.76 -7.85
N TYR A 97 11.49 -2.63 -8.83
CA TYR A 97 12.74 -2.56 -9.56
C TYR A 97 12.84 -1.30 -10.43
N GLU A 98 11.76 -0.95 -11.13
CA GLU A 98 11.68 0.22 -12.00
C GLU A 98 11.82 1.53 -11.21
N GLU A 99 11.12 1.66 -10.07
CA GLU A 99 11.09 2.87 -9.25
C GLU A 99 12.35 3.07 -8.38
N VAL A 100 12.85 2.01 -7.74
CA VAL A 100 13.90 2.14 -6.71
C VAL A 100 15.12 1.23 -6.95
N GLY A 101 15.10 0.37 -7.96
CA GLY A 101 16.23 -0.46 -8.38
C GLY A 101 16.48 -1.70 -7.51
N ILE A 102 15.55 -2.10 -6.64
CA ILE A 102 15.67 -3.30 -5.83
C ILE A 102 15.42 -4.52 -6.72
N LYS A 103 16.39 -5.43 -6.76
CA LYS A 103 16.32 -6.61 -7.62
C LYS A 103 15.39 -7.66 -7.02
N ARG A 104 14.76 -8.45 -7.92
CA ARG A 104 13.90 -9.57 -7.54
C ARG A 104 14.56 -10.53 -6.55
N ASP A 105 15.83 -10.86 -6.77
CA ASP A 105 16.55 -11.83 -5.96
C ASP A 105 16.78 -11.35 -4.51
N ASP A 106 16.71 -10.04 -4.27
CA ASP A 106 16.82 -9.44 -2.95
C ASP A 106 15.47 -9.41 -2.21
N ILE A 107 14.35 -9.72 -2.90
CA ILE A 107 12.99 -9.61 -2.39
C ILE A 107 12.45 -10.98 -1.98
N LYS A 108 12.26 -11.19 -0.69
CA LYS A 108 11.60 -12.37 -0.15
C LYS A 108 10.15 -12.05 0.21
N VAL A 109 9.21 -12.38 -0.67
CA VAL A 109 7.78 -12.24 -0.39
C VAL A 109 7.38 -13.15 0.76
N ILE A 110 6.68 -12.62 1.77
CA ILE A 110 6.21 -13.36 2.94
C ILE A 110 4.69 -13.45 3.03
N GLY A 111 3.96 -12.66 2.25
CA GLY A 111 2.51 -12.70 2.19
C GLY A 111 1.92 -11.41 1.59
N ASN A 112 0.64 -11.22 1.80
CA ASN A 112 -0.09 -10.02 1.42
C ASN A 112 -0.99 -9.54 2.55
N LEU A 113 -1.38 -8.28 2.50
CA LEU A 113 -2.44 -7.72 3.34
C LEU A 113 -3.80 -7.82 2.61
N ASP A 114 -4.86 -7.39 3.30
CA ASP A 114 -6.17 -7.22 2.67
C ASP A 114 -6.10 -6.25 1.49
N VAL A 115 -6.90 -6.51 0.47
CA VAL A 115 -7.03 -5.61 -0.68
C VAL A 115 -7.51 -4.25 -0.20
N TYR A 116 -6.83 -3.19 -0.63
CA TYR A 116 -7.21 -1.83 -0.31
C TYR A 116 -7.93 -1.17 -1.51
N ILE A 117 -9.11 -0.62 -1.27
CA ILE A 117 -9.90 0.08 -2.29
C ILE A 117 -9.82 1.58 -2.03
N THR A 118 -9.32 2.32 -3.02
CA THR A 118 -9.20 3.78 -2.93
C THR A 118 -10.47 4.48 -3.42
N GLY A 119 -10.77 5.65 -2.87
CA GLY A 119 -11.84 6.52 -3.38
C GLY A 119 -11.60 6.99 -4.82
N THR A 120 -10.38 6.90 -5.33
CA THR A 120 -9.97 7.26 -6.69
C THR A 120 -10.12 6.11 -7.71
N GLY A 121 -10.69 4.97 -7.29
CA GLY A 121 -11.04 3.87 -8.19
C GLY A 121 -9.92 2.84 -8.42
N TYR A 122 -8.97 2.73 -7.50
CA TYR A 122 -7.98 1.65 -7.51
C TYR A 122 -8.36 0.55 -6.53
N ARG A 123 -8.08 -0.69 -6.90
CA ARG A 123 -8.00 -1.83 -6.00
C ARG A 123 -6.55 -2.27 -5.91
N ILE A 124 -5.99 -2.17 -4.73
CA ILE A 124 -4.56 -2.36 -4.51
C ILE A 124 -4.33 -3.63 -3.71
N MET A 125 -3.46 -4.52 -4.22
CA MET A 125 -2.95 -5.67 -3.50
C MET A 125 -1.63 -5.30 -2.82
N PRO A 126 -1.58 -5.17 -1.48
CA PRO A 126 -0.33 -4.91 -0.78
C PRO A 126 0.42 -6.22 -0.55
N ILE A 127 1.60 -6.33 -1.14
CA ILE A 127 2.50 -7.49 -1.01
C ILE A 127 3.55 -7.18 0.03
N VAL A 128 3.66 -8.03 1.06
CA VAL A 128 4.65 -7.85 2.13
C VAL A 128 5.89 -8.66 1.83
N SER A 129 7.04 -8.01 1.93
CA SER A 129 8.32 -8.66 1.68
C SER A 129 9.36 -8.33 2.75
N ILE A 130 10.34 -9.21 2.89
CA ILE A 130 11.54 -9.02 3.69
C ILE A 130 12.71 -8.83 2.73
N ILE A 131 13.58 -7.89 3.07
CA ILE A 131 14.83 -7.61 2.40
C ILE A 131 15.91 -7.58 3.49
N ASP A 132 16.88 -8.46 3.41
CA ASP A 132 17.90 -8.57 4.47
C ASP A 132 18.79 -7.33 4.52
N THR A 133 19.35 -6.95 3.36
CA THR A 133 20.22 -5.76 3.22
C THR A 133 20.01 -5.14 1.84
N ILE A 134 20.18 -3.82 1.75
CA ILE A 134 20.20 -3.10 0.47
C ILE A 134 21.51 -2.32 0.42
N ASN A 135 22.30 -2.58 -0.61
CA ASN A 135 23.61 -1.94 -0.79
C ASN A 135 23.52 -0.60 -1.55
N SER A 136 22.54 -0.47 -2.44
CA SER A 136 22.35 0.76 -3.23
C SER A 136 20.93 0.83 -3.79
N PHE A 137 20.49 2.04 -4.10
CA PHE A 137 19.24 2.33 -4.80
C PHE A 137 19.54 2.98 -6.15
N LYS A 138 18.68 2.69 -7.12
CA LYS A 138 18.67 3.39 -8.40
C LYS A 138 17.27 3.96 -8.62
N LEU A 139 17.11 5.24 -8.30
CA LEU A 139 15.80 5.89 -8.38
C LEU A 139 15.43 6.25 -9.81
N SER A 140 14.17 5.99 -10.19
CA SER A 140 13.53 6.57 -11.36
C SER A 140 13.15 8.01 -11.04
N ILE A 141 14.00 8.98 -11.41
CA ILE A 141 13.83 10.40 -11.08
C ILE A 141 12.54 11.04 -11.61
N ASN A 142 11.86 10.36 -12.53
CA ASN A 142 10.57 10.80 -13.05
C ASN A 142 9.40 10.37 -12.17
N GLU A 143 9.58 9.34 -11.34
CA GLU A 143 8.54 8.71 -10.53
C GLU A 143 8.80 8.81 -9.04
N VAL A 144 10.06 8.86 -8.63
CA VAL A 144 10.51 8.91 -7.24
C VAL A 144 11.47 10.08 -7.05
N GLU A 145 11.07 11.03 -6.19
CA GLU A 145 11.92 12.15 -5.78
C GLU A 145 12.95 11.70 -4.74
N GLU A 146 12.47 10.95 -3.76
CA GLU A 146 13.29 10.42 -2.68
C GLU A 146 12.70 9.14 -2.08
N ILE A 147 13.54 8.41 -1.35
CA ILE A 147 13.12 7.29 -0.50
C ILE A 147 13.42 7.62 0.95
N PHE A 148 12.59 7.12 1.84
CA PHE A 148 12.86 7.18 3.27
C PHE A 148 12.40 5.90 3.97
N PHE A 149 12.74 5.78 5.24
CA PHE A 149 12.48 4.57 6.03
C PHE A 149 11.66 4.92 7.26
N LEU A 150 10.52 4.24 7.39
CA LEU A 150 9.67 4.31 8.57
C LEU A 150 10.02 3.13 9.50
N PRO A 151 10.60 3.35 10.70
CA PRO A 151 10.85 2.27 11.64
C PRO A 151 9.56 1.56 12.04
N ILE A 152 9.57 0.23 12.10
CA ILE A 152 8.40 -0.53 12.56
C ILE A 152 8.08 -0.18 14.02
N SER A 153 9.09 0.08 14.84
CA SER A 153 8.91 0.56 16.22
C SER A 153 8.12 1.86 16.29
N TYR A 154 8.33 2.78 15.31
CA TYR A 154 7.55 4.02 15.22
C TYR A 154 6.10 3.75 14.85
N LEU A 155 5.85 2.90 13.85
CA LEU A 155 4.50 2.50 13.43
C LEU A 155 3.73 1.84 14.59
N LEU A 156 4.39 1.00 15.40
CA LEU A 156 3.77 0.27 16.50
C LEU A 156 3.46 1.13 17.73
N ASN A 157 3.86 2.39 17.77
CA ASN A 157 3.51 3.31 18.84
C ASN A 157 2.17 3.99 18.50
N ASP A 158 1.14 3.70 19.29
CA ASP A 158 -0.24 4.18 19.11
C ASP A 158 -0.35 5.72 19.12
N LYS A 159 0.64 6.43 19.65
CA LYS A 159 0.68 7.91 19.70
C LYS A 159 1.14 8.53 18.38
N ASN A 160 1.67 7.74 17.46
CA ASN A 160 2.26 8.21 16.20
C ASN A 160 1.29 8.18 15.01
N HIS A 161 0.03 7.88 15.25
CA HIS A 161 -1.00 7.90 14.21
C HIS A 161 -2.35 8.33 14.77
N TYR A 162 -3.12 9.00 13.95
CA TYR A 162 -4.45 9.49 14.29
C TYR A 162 -5.35 9.52 13.04
N LYS A 163 -6.61 9.85 13.24
CA LYS A 163 -7.55 10.04 12.14
C LYS A 163 -7.82 11.52 11.93
N GLU A 164 -7.89 11.92 10.68
CA GLU A 164 -8.46 13.19 10.21
C GLU A 164 -9.76 12.91 9.46
N SER A 165 -10.69 13.85 9.50
CA SER A 165 -11.92 13.79 8.73
C SER A 165 -11.83 14.72 7.53
N ALA A 166 -12.34 14.27 6.39
CA ALA A 166 -12.48 15.08 5.20
C ALA A 166 -13.88 14.91 4.59
N SER A 167 -14.27 15.89 3.79
CA SER A 167 -15.53 15.85 3.06
C SER A 167 -15.27 16.05 1.57
N TYR A 168 -16.00 15.35 0.73
CA TYR A 168 -16.07 15.65 -0.69
C TYR A 168 -17.51 15.66 -1.18
N SER A 169 -17.78 16.43 -2.23
CA SER A 169 -19.09 16.47 -2.85
C SER A 169 -19.05 15.80 -4.21
N LYS A 170 -20.00 14.90 -4.46
CA LYS A 170 -20.20 14.28 -5.77
C LYS A 170 -21.69 14.30 -6.12
N ASN A 171 -22.03 14.87 -7.27
CA ASN A 171 -23.42 15.01 -7.72
C ASN A 171 -24.34 15.72 -6.69
N GLY A 172 -23.83 16.76 -6.00
CA GLY A 172 -24.56 17.49 -4.97
C GLY A 172 -24.73 16.77 -3.62
N ILE A 173 -24.16 15.57 -3.47
CA ILE A 173 -24.19 14.81 -2.22
C ILE A 173 -22.84 14.96 -1.53
N LYS A 174 -22.87 15.41 -0.25
CA LYS A 174 -21.69 15.50 0.60
C LYS A 174 -21.41 14.13 1.24
N PHE A 175 -20.13 13.71 1.19
CA PHE A 175 -19.62 12.50 1.80
C PHE A 175 -18.53 12.88 2.80
N ASP A 176 -18.75 12.54 4.06
CA ASP A 176 -17.73 12.68 5.10
C ASP A 176 -17.05 11.31 5.31
N TYR A 177 -15.74 11.32 5.46
CA TYR A 177 -14.95 10.11 5.68
C TYR A 177 -13.72 10.40 6.54
N ASP A 178 -13.35 9.41 7.34
CA ASP A 178 -12.14 9.47 8.14
C ASP A 178 -11.01 8.73 7.43
N TYR A 179 -9.80 9.26 7.56
CA TYR A 179 -8.59 8.63 7.06
C TYR A 179 -7.46 8.71 8.08
N TYR A 180 -6.58 7.72 8.04
CA TYR A 180 -5.42 7.70 8.92
C TYR A 180 -4.33 8.65 8.45
N VAL A 181 -3.64 9.24 9.43
CA VAL A 181 -2.45 10.07 9.25
C VAL A 181 -1.34 9.55 10.17
N ILE A 182 -0.16 9.38 9.60
CA ILE A 182 1.06 8.98 10.29
C ILE A 182 2.12 10.04 9.99
N PRO A 183 2.26 11.08 10.85
CA PRO A 183 3.34 12.05 10.69
C PRO A 183 4.66 11.38 11.04
N TYR A 184 5.69 11.56 10.23
CA TYR A 184 7.02 11.06 10.50
C TYR A 184 8.07 12.03 9.98
N ARG A 185 8.83 12.67 10.85
CA ARG A 185 9.73 13.78 10.49
C ARG A 185 8.96 14.86 9.73
N ASP A 186 9.41 15.24 8.54
CA ASP A 186 8.75 16.23 7.67
C ASP A 186 7.71 15.59 6.73
N TYR A 187 7.46 14.28 6.83
CA TYR A 187 6.51 13.56 6.00
C TYR A 187 5.14 13.46 6.66
N LYS A 188 4.10 13.74 5.90
CA LYS A 188 2.72 13.39 6.25
C LYS A 188 2.31 12.16 5.43
N ILE A 189 2.30 10.99 6.06
CA ILE A 189 1.81 9.76 5.43
C ILE A 189 0.31 9.69 5.68
N TRP A 190 -0.50 9.59 4.62
CA TRP A 190 -1.96 9.62 4.70
C TRP A 190 -2.62 8.79 3.60
N GLY A 191 -3.94 8.74 3.56
CA GLY A 191 -4.72 8.08 2.51
C GLY A 191 -4.47 6.58 2.42
N ALA A 192 -4.30 6.06 1.21
CA ALA A 192 -4.14 4.62 0.96
C ALA A 192 -2.89 4.05 1.65
N THR A 193 -1.79 4.77 1.61
CA THR A 193 -0.52 4.34 2.22
C THR A 193 -0.66 4.20 3.74
N ALA A 194 -1.23 5.19 4.40
CA ALA A 194 -1.51 5.10 5.84
C ALA A 194 -2.52 3.99 6.15
N GLY A 195 -3.57 3.83 5.35
CA GLY A 195 -4.54 2.75 5.52
C GLY A 195 -3.92 1.36 5.47
N MET A 196 -3.04 1.11 4.50
CA MET A 196 -2.31 -0.15 4.38
C MET A 196 -1.29 -0.34 5.52
N LEU A 197 -0.61 0.73 5.97
CA LEU A 197 0.25 0.69 7.15
C LEU A 197 -0.53 0.36 8.43
N MET A 198 -1.75 0.86 8.58
CA MET A 198 -2.59 0.53 9.73
C MET A 198 -3.11 -0.91 9.69
N ASN A 199 -3.37 -1.47 8.52
CA ASN A 199 -3.66 -2.90 8.39
C ASN A 199 -2.45 -3.75 8.83
N LEU A 200 -1.23 -3.39 8.39
CA LEU A 200 0.00 -4.04 8.85
C LEU A 200 0.19 -3.88 10.38
N TYR A 201 -0.06 -2.69 10.93
CA TYR A 201 -0.02 -2.42 12.36
C TYR A 201 -0.95 -3.34 13.15
N ASP A 202 -2.21 -3.50 12.70
CA ASP A 202 -3.20 -4.34 13.38
C ASP A 202 -2.78 -5.82 13.38
N ILE A 203 -2.20 -6.31 12.28
CA ILE A 203 -1.64 -7.66 12.19
C ILE A 203 -0.46 -7.82 13.16
N LEU A 204 0.49 -6.87 13.17
CA LEU A 204 1.68 -6.94 14.02
C LEU A 204 1.35 -6.82 15.50
N LYS A 205 0.26 -6.12 15.86
CA LYS A 205 -0.27 -6.04 17.24
C LYS A 205 -1.12 -7.26 17.62
N GLY A 206 -1.39 -8.18 16.70
CA GLY A 206 -2.25 -9.33 16.94
C GLY A 206 -3.74 -8.99 17.08
N LYS A 207 -4.17 -7.85 16.52
CA LYS A 207 -5.59 -7.43 16.52
C LYS A 207 -6.41 -8.11 15.44
N ILE A 208 -5.75 -8.61 14.40
CA ILE A 208 -6.34 -9.36 13.27
C ILE A 208 -5.54 -10.67 13.14
N GLN A 209 -6.25 -11.79 12.99
CA GLN A 209 -5.66 -13.11 12.71
C GLN A 209 -5.79 -13.42 11.23
#